data_16457854908466f0dc6106ef9355d02f
#
_entry.id   16457854908466f0dc6106ef9355d02f
#
_cell.length_a   1.000
_cell.length_b   1.000
_cell.length_c   1.000
_cell.angle_alpha   90.00
_cell.angle_beta   90.00
_cell.angle_gamma   90.00
#
_symmetry.space_group_name_H-M   'P 1'
#
loop_
_entity.id
_entity.type
_entity.pdbx_description
1 polymer ?
#
loop_
_entity_poly.entity_id
_entity_poly.type
_entity_poly.pdbx_seq_one_letter_code
_entity_poly.pdbx_strand_id
1 'polypeptide(L)'
;MGLENEPPAISVVLCTYNGEEFIEEQLRSILQQTLKPREIIVSDDGSTDSTLALVKGIAKTSRKEIRWDIRTRNIPLGAAENFGTALPLATGDVIALSDQDDVWVPNKLEVLSRQLFTNPSLLLVHSDARLIDAKGAPGASLMSTLRLTPGERKNLARGFAIKALLRRNLVTGATVVLRKKLLEDALPLPPGWVHDEWLGLIAALRGGLAFNPRALVDYRQHGNNQIGANKTDLAIAQARLSETRRSFFAKKAQRNEALSNLVDTPPPWLTPEGLTLLAGKTQHDAWRRTLPALRIRRIIPVLLRGLAGNYAKYSRGVLDMVRDVSLRD
;
A
#
# COMPACT_ATOMS: atom_id res chain seq x y z
N MET A 1 -7.96 1.48 38.25
CA MET A 1 -7.62 2.92 38.06
C MET A 1 -6.12 2.99 37.87
N GLY A 2 -5.59 3.33 36.71
CA GLY A 2 -4.18 3.62 36.49
C GLY A 2 -3.43 2.72 35.49
N LEU A 3 -3.81 2.72 34.19
CA LEU A 3 -2.94 2.36 33.05
C LEU A 3 -3.42 2.99 31.72
N GLU A 4 -4.25 4.04 31.80
CA GLU A 4 -4.97 4.55 30.59
C GLU A 4 -4.34 5.76 29.89
N ASN A 5 -3.14 6.22 30.24
CA ASN A 5 -2.65 7.52 29.74
C ASN A 5 -1.23 7.56 29.18
N GLU A 6 -0.54 6.45 28.99
CA GLU A 6 0.69 6.53 28.21
C GLU A 6 0.37 6.55 26.72
N PRO A 7 0.93 7.51 25.95
CA PRO A 7 0.77 7.48 24.50
C PRO A 7 1.38 6.18 23.96
N PRO A 8 0.77 5.60 22.89
CA PRO A 8 1.23 4.33 22.37
C PRO A 8 2.69 4.37 21.94
N ALA A 9 3.40 3.30 22.14
CA ALA A 9 4.72 3.13 21.59
C ALA A 9 4.63 3.04 20.05
N ILE A 10 5.16 4.05 19.36
CA ILE A 10 5.14 4.12 17.91
C ILE A 10 6.52 3.71 17.37
N SER A 11 6.53 2.74 16.45
CA SER A 11 7.67 2.42 15.60
C SER A 11 7.50 3.06 14.23
N VAL A 12 8.53 3.73 13.73
CA VAL A 12 8.60 4.13 12.32
C VAL A 12 9.45 3.11 11.58
N VAL A 13 8.92 2.51 10.53
CA VAL A 13 9.66 1.63 9.62
C VAL A 13 9.94 2.41 8.35
N LEU A 14 11.21 2.78 8.17
CA LEU A 14 11.72 3.55 7.04
C LEU A 14 12.55 2.65 6.14
N CYS A 15 12.13 2.46 4.91
CA CYS A 15 12.87 1.72 3.90
C CYS A 15 13.61 2.67 2.96
N THR A 16 14.90 2.37 2.68
CA THR A 16 15.76 3.22 1.87
C THR A 16 16.48 2.44 0.77
N TYR A 17 16.73 3.11 -0.35
CA TYR A 17 17.59 2.66 -1.44
C TYR A 17 18.02 3.85 -2.31
N ASN A 18 19.31 4.24 -2.26
CA ASN A 18 19.87 5.37 -3.01
C ASN A 18 19.00 6.64 -2.89
N GLY A 19 18.79 7.07 -1.65
CA GLY A 19 17.89 8.20 -1.30
C GLY A 19 18.61 9.43 -0.77
N GLU A 20 19.91 9.61 -1.04
CA GLU A 20 20.73 10.70 -0.48
C GLU A 20 20.13 12.08 -0.70
N GLU A 21 19.40 12.28 -1.81
CA GLU A 21 18.80 13.56 -2.17
C GLU A 21 17.69 14.02 -1.20
N PHE A 22 16.91 13.06 -0.62
CA PHE A 22 15.69 13.40 0.14
C PHE A 22 15.68 12.89 1.58
N ILE A 23 16.51 11.91 1.91
CA ILE A 23 16.47 11.19 3.19
C ILE A 23 16.62 12.11 4.41
N GLU A 24 17.40 13.18 4.29
CA GLU A 24 17.60 14.14 5.38
C GLU A 24 16.31 14.90 5.69
N GLU A 25 15.60 15.39 4.66
CA GLU A 25 14.33 16.11 4.83
C GLU A 25 13.26 15.19 5.43
N GLN A 26 13.18 13.97 4.93
CA GLN A 26 12.25 12.96 5.47
C GLN A 26 12.51 12.65 6.94
N LEU A 27 13.74 12.34 7.31
CA LEU A 27 14.10 12.07 8.70
C LEU A 27 13.85 13.27 9.62
N ARG A 28 14.14 14.49 9.17
CA ARG A 28 13.84 15.71 9.92
C ARG A 28 12.32 15.84 10.18
N SER A 29 11.48 15.55 9.18
CA SER A 29 10.03 15.59 9.31
C SER A 29 9.49 14.55 10.31
N ILE A 30 10.11 13.37 10.39
CA ILE A 30 9.79 12.33 11.38
C ILE A 30 10.20 12.79 12.79
N LEU A 31 11.39 13.33 12.92
CA LEU A 31 11.91 13.81 14.22
C LEU A 31 11.17 15.05 14.75
N GLN A 32 10.51 15.80 13.87
CA GLN A 32 9.72 17.00 14.23
C GLN A 32 8.25 16.69 14.55
N GLN A 33 7.80 15.44 14.47
CA GLN A 33 6.43 15.07 14.79
C GLN A 33 6.00 15.56 16.19
N THR A 34 4.75 16.00 16.36
CA THR A 34 4.19 16.39 17.67
C THR A 34 4.16 15.22 18.64
N LEU A 35 3.73 14.04 18.17
CA LEU A 35 3.86 12.77 18.89
C LEU A 35 5.12 12.07 18.38
N LYS A 36 6.14 11.96 19.26
CA LYS A 36 7.43 11.39 18.88
C LYS A 36 7.36 9.87 18.72
N PRO A 37 8.05 9.29 17.74
CA PRO A 37 8.24 7.85 17.69
C PRO A 37 9.14 7.39 18.86
N ARG A 38 8.89 6.20 19.38
CA ARG A 38 9.76 5.55 20.37
C ARG A 38 10.99 4.93 19.70
N GLU A 39 10.82 4.48 18.44
CA GLU A 39 11.90 3.89 17.66
C GLU A 39 11.77 4.23 16.17
N ILE A 40 12.92 4.22 15.50
CA ILE A 40 13.01 4.32 14.04
C ILE A 40 13.85 3.14 13.56
N ILE A 41 13.24 2.29 12.77
CA ILE A 41 13.88 1.16 12.11
C ILE A 41 14.17 1.59 10.68
N VAL A 42 15.44 1.65 10.32
CA VAL A 42 15.87 1.94 8.95
C VAL A 42 16.32 0.63 8.31
N SER A 43 15.66 0.24 7.23
CA SER A 43 16.03 -0.92 6.43
C SER A 43 16.54 -0.44 5.07
N ASP A 44 17.85 -0.43 4.94
CA ASP A 44 18.53 -0.01 3.73
C ASP A 44 18.73 -1.19 2.78
N ASP A 45 18.25 -1.04 1.56
CA ASP A 45 18.22 -2.11 0.54
C ASP A 45 19.51 -2.16 -0.30
N GLY A 46 20.65 -1.80 0.30
CA GLY A 46 21.95 -1.85 -0.35
C GLY A 46 22.29 -0.55 -1.08
N SER A 47 22.05 0.61 -0.45
CA SER A 47 22.45 1.90 -1.02
C SER A 47 23.95 1.99 -1.25
N THR A 48 24.32 2.57 -2.39
CA THR A 48 25.70 2.80 -2.81
C THR A 48 26.09 4.29 -2.78
N ASP A 49 25.14 5.17 -2.51
CA ASP A 49 25.29 6.61 -2.32
C ASP A 49 25.50 6.99 -0.83
N SER A 50 25.34 8.26 -0.49
CA SER A 50 25.53 8.78 0.86
C SER A 50 24.36 8.49 1.82
N THR A 51 23.31 7.78 1.40
CA THR A 51 22.09 7.54 2.20
C THR A 51 22.41 7.04 3.61
N LEU A 52 23.17 5.95 3.74
CA LEU A 52 23.52 5.38 5.05
C LEU A 52 24.37 6.30 5.92
N ALA A 53 25.26 7.09 5.32
CA ALA A 53 26.09 8.04 6.06
C ALA A 53 25.22 9.16 6.65
N LEU A 54 24.27 9.68 5.88
CA LEU A 54 23.31 10.70 6.31
C LEU A 54 22.40 10.17 7.43
N VAL A 55 21.83 8.98 7.26
CA VAL A 55 21.00 8.32 8.30
C VAL A 55 21.78 8.18 9.62
N LYS A 56 22.99 7.63 9.58
CA LYS A 56 23.83 7.45 10.77
C LYS A 56 24.23 8.77 11.43
N GLY A 57 24.50 9.80 10.62
CA GLY A 57 24.80 11.16 11.10
C GLY A 57 23.62 11.75 11.87
N ILE A 58 22.42 11.66 11.33
CA ILE A 58 21.18 12.16 11.96
C ILE A 58 20.88 11.35 13.22
N ALA A 59 20.96 10.02 13.16
CA ALA A 59 20.72 9.18 14.32
C ALA A 59 21.64 9.53 15.51
N LYS A 60 22.93 9.78 15.26
CA LYS A 60 23.94 10.17 16.27
C LYS A 60 23.60 11.50 16.96
N THR A 61 23.01 12.45 16.23
CA THR A 61 22.69 13.78 16.75
C THR A 61 21.26 13.93 17.22
N SER A 62 20.43 12.90 17.00
CA SER A 62 19.03 12.90 17.41
C SER A 62 18.84 12.75 18.91
N ARG A 63 17.59 12.89 19.38
CA ARG A 63 17.23 12.72 20.80
C ARG A 63 17.54 11.30 21.28
N LYS A 64 18.13 11.18 22.47
CA LYS A 64 18.52 9.89 23.07
C LYS A 64 17.33 8.98 23.39
N GLU A 65 16.13 9.53 23.51
CA GLU A 65 14.91 8.79 23.81
C GLU A 65 14.38 7.96 22.61
N ILE A 66 14.83 8.27 21.39
CA ILE A 66 14.44 7.53 20.20
C ILE A 66 15.46 6.41 19.98
N ARG A 67 14.98 5.17 20.00
CA ARG A 67 15.80 4.00 19.63
C ARG A 67 15.96 3.93 18.11
N TRP A 68 17.18 3.73 17.66
CA TRP A 68 17.49 3.51 16.25
C TRP A 68 17.93 2.07 16.04
N ASP A 69 17.32 1.40 15.02
CA ASP A 69 17.76 0.11 14.50
C ASP A 69 18.05 0.29 13.01
N ILE A 70 19.33 0.39 12.64
CA ILE A 70 19.76 0.67 11.26
C ILE A 70 20.36 -0.60 10.69
N ARG A 71 19.72 -1.15 9.66
CA ARG A 71 20.12 -2.36 8.96
C ARG A 71 20.36 -2.09 7.49
N THR A 72 21.34 -2.78 6.92
CA THR A 72 21.66 -2.74 5.50
C THR A 72 21.90 -4.15 4.98
N ARG A 73 21.78 -4.33 3.69
CA ARG A 73 22.06 -5.58 3.00
C ARG A 73 22.93 -5.35 1.77
N ASN A 74 23.54 -6.41 1.26
CA ASN A 74 24.39 -6.33 0.07
C ASN A 74 23.63 -6.61 -1.23
N ILE A 75 22.50 -7.31 -1.16
CA ILE A 75 21.68 -7.68 -2.31
C ILE A 75 20.30 -7.03 -2.13
N PRO A 76 19.92 -6.10 -3.02
CA PRO A 76 18.61 -5.47 -2.96
C PRO A 76 17.47 -6.47 -3.15
N LEU A 77 16.44 -6.34 -2.32
CA LEU A 77 15.20 -7.14 -2.38
C LEU A 77 14.08 -6.43 -3.14
N GLY A 78 14.17 -5.10 -3.25
CA GLY A 78 13.09 -4.24 -3.71
C GLY A 78 12.14 -3.82 -2.56
N ALA A 79 11.40 -2.73 -2.79
CA ALA A 79 10.65 -2.05 -1.73
C ALA A 79 9.68 -2.98 -0.97
N ALA A 80 8.92 -3.83 -1.67
CA ALA A 80 7.93 -4.69 -1.01
C ALA A 80 8.57 -5.66 -0.01
N GLU A 81 9.62 -6.37 -0.44
CA GLU A 81 10.32 -7.33 0.42
C GLU A 81 11.16 -6.63 1.48
N ASN A 82 11.69 -5.44 1.19
CA ASN A 82 12.40 -4.61 2.17
C ASN A 82 11.48 -4.26 3.34
N PHE A 83 10.25 -3.78 3.07
CA PHE A 83 9.24 -3.57 4.11
C PHE A 83 8.86 -4.90 4.80
N GLY A 84 8.69 -5.99 4.04
CA GLY A 84 8.33 -7.30 4.58
C GLY A 84 9.33 -7.82 5.62
N THR A 85 10.62 -7.56 5.42
CA THR A 85 11.70 -7.94 6.35
C THR A 85 11.87 -6.95 7.52
N ALA A 86 11.52 -5.68 7.33
CA ALA A 86 11.66 -4.64 8.35
C ALA A 86 10.50 -4.61 9.35
N LEU A 87 9.28 -4.85 8.88
CA LEU A 87 8.07 -4.79 9.70
C LEU A 87 8.11 -5.67 10.97
N PRO A 88 8.60 -6.94 10.93
CA PRO A 88 8.69 -7.78 12.12
C PRO A 88 9.63 -7.24 13.21
N LEU A 89 10.53 -6.33 12.87
CA LEU A 89 11.50 -5.74 13.81
C LEU A 89 10.87 -4.69 14.71
N ALA A 90 9.71 -4.15 14.33
CA ALA A 90 9.00 -3.14 15.09
C ALA A 90 8.55 -3.68 16.46
N THR A 91 8.87 -2.94 17.53
CA THR A 91 8.53 -3.32 18.90
C THR A 91 7.32 -2.56 19.45
N GLY A 92 7.00 -1.39 18.87
CA GLY A 92 5.87 -0.57 19.28
C GLY A 92 4.50 -1.18 18.93
N ASP A 93 3.47 -0.75 19.65
CA ASP A 93 2.09 -1.19 19.44
C ASP A 93 1.51 -0.71 18.11
N VAL A 94 2.04 0.40 17.63
CA VAL A 94 1.66 1.08 16.40
C VAL A 94 2.88 1.25 15.51
N ILE A 95 2.70 1.02 14.23
CA ILE A 95 3.76 1.10 13.22
C ILE A 95 3.34 2.12 12.15
N ALA A 96 4.23 3.06 11.84
CA ALA A 96 4.08 3.98 10.73
C ALA A 96 5.06 3.60 9.62
N LEU A 97 4.56 3.46 8.39
CA LEU A 97 5.39 3.21 7.22
C LEU A 97 5.96 4.53 6.68
N SER A 98 7.20 4.48 6.22
CA SER A 98 7.90 5.63 5.65
C SER A 98 8.73 5.23 4.45
N ASP A 99 8.50 5.91 3.34
CA ASP A 99 9.43 5.95 2.22
C ASP A 99 10.50 7.02 2.49
N GLN A 100 11.59 7.03 1.73
CA GLN A 100 12.77 7.86 1.99
C GLN A 100 12.67 9.30 1.49
N ASP A 101 11.67 9.61 0.65
CA ASP A 101 11.62 10.76 -0.25
C ASP A 101 10.43 11.70 -0.02
N ASP A 102 9.62 11.43 1.00
CA ASP A 102 8.45 12.23 1.37
C ASP A 102 8.77 13.27 2.47
N VAL A 103 7.74 14.05 2.84
CA VAL A 103 7.79 14.93 4.02
C VAL A 103 6.50 14.77 4.83
N TRP A 104 6.63 14.46 6.11
CA TRP A 104 5.47 14.29 6.98
C TRP A 104 4.98 15.63 7.56
N VAL A 105 3.68 15.83 7.54
CA VAL A 105 3.04 16.94 8.27
C VAL A 105 3.26 16.72 9.77
N PRO A 106 3.58 17.79 10.56
CA PRO A 106 4.03 17.65 11.95
C PRO A 106 3.13 16.85 12.90
N ASN A 107 1.85 16.73 12.62
CA ASN A 107 0.89 16.01 13.45
C ASN A 107 0.38 14.69 12.85
N LYS A 108 1.08 14.13 11.85
CA LYS A 108 0.68 12.87 11.19
C LYS A 108 0.55 11.73 12.19
N LEU A 109 1.59 11.48 13.00
CA LEU A 109 1.58 10.38 13.96
C LEU A 109 0.49 10.56 15.00
N GLU A 110 0.32 11.77 15.53
CA GLU A 110 -0.71 12.06 16.51
C GLU A 110 -2.12 11.82 15.97
N VAL A 111 -2.43 12.35 14.79
CA VAL A 111 -3.76 12.25 14.19
C VAL A 111 -4.13 10.79 13.88
N LEU A 112 -3.23 10.04 13.21
CA LEU A 112 -3.53 8.68 12.78
C LEU A 112 -3.51 7.69 13.96
N SER A 113 -2.58 7.84 14.91
CA SER A 113 -2.58 7.01 16.11
C SER A 113 -3.81 7.27 16.98
N ARG A 114 -4.24 8.51 17.15
CA ARG A 114 -5.47 8.82 17.89
C ARG A 114 -6.68 8.14 17.26
N GLN A 115 -6.80 8.13 15.93
CA GLN A 115 -7.88 7.43 15.22
C GLN A 115 -7.87 5.93 15.48
N LEU A 116 -6.69 5.28 15.52
CA LEU A 116 -6.57 3.88 15.93
C LEU A 116 -7.00 3.66 17.38
N PHE A 117 -6.61 4.56 18.31
CA PHE A 117 -6.92 4.40 19.75
C PHE A 117 -8.39 4.57 20.05
N THR A 118 -9.02 5.59 19.47
CA THR A 118 -10.45 5.86 19.69
C THR A 118 -11.35 4.80 19.10
N ASN A 119 -10.83 3.95 18.20
CA ASN A 119 -11.56 2.82 17.63
C ASN A 119 -10.72 1.53 17.68
N PRO A 120 -10.90 0.69 18.71
CA PRO A 120 -10.14 -0.54 18.90
C PRO A 120 -10.30 -1.58 17.79
N SER A 121 -11.37 -1.51 16.98
CA SER A 121 -11.57 -2.40 15.85
C SER A 121 -10.67 -2.06 14.64
N LEU A 122 -10.15 -0.82 14.57
CA LEU A 122 -9.26 -0.44 13.50
C LEU A 122 -7.89 -1.09 13.64
N LEU A 123 -7.40 -1.61 12.53
CA LEU A 123 -6.09 -2.25 12.40
C LEU A 123 -5.12 -1.42 11.57
N LEU A 124 -5.64 -0.65 10.60
CA LEU A 124 -4.88 0.21 9.72
C LEU A 124 -5.68 1.47 9.41
N VAL A 125 -5.00 2.60 9.49
CA VAL A 125 -5.50 3.90 9.02
C VAL A 125 -4.53 4.43 7.99
N HIS A 126 -5.03 4.91 6.87
CA HIS A 126 -4.23 5.64 5.88
C HIS A 126 -4.84 7.02 5.64
N SER A 127 -3.98 8.00 5.31
CA SER A 127 -4.42 9.36 5.06
C SER A 127 -4.40 9.70 3.58
N ASP A 128 -4.96 10.88 3.23
CA ASP A 128 -4.61 11.53 1.97
C ASP A 128 -3.18 12.08 2.04
N ALA A 129 -2.64 12.46 0.90
CA ALA A 129 -1.37 13.13 0.76
C ALA A 129 -1.50 14.28 -0.24
N ARG A 130 -0.66 15.30 -0.08
CA ARG A 130 -0.46 16.33 -1.09
C ARG A 130 0.71 15.89 -1.97
N LEU A 131 0.52 15.86 -3.28
CA LEU A 131 1.63 15.63 -4.20
C LEU A 131 2.55 16.84 -4.21
N ILE A 132 3.85 16.60 -4.20
CA ILE A 132 4.87 17.62 -4.43
C ILE A 132 5.81 17.14 -5.53
N ASP A 133 6.40 18.07 -6.27
CA ASP A 133 7.46 17.73 -7.24
C ASP A 133 8.82 17.49 -6.55
N ALA A 134 9.86 17.19 -7.33
CA ALA A 134 11.21 16.99 -6.81
C ALA A 134 11.76 18.21 -6.05
N LYS A 135 11.27 19.43 -6.36
CA LYS A 135 11.68 20.69 -5.70
C LYS A 135 10.77 21.06 -4.52
N GLY A 136 9.78 20.25 -4.20
CA GLY A 136 8.82 20.51 -3.13
C GLY A 136 7.63 21.40 -3.51
N ALA A 137 7.46 21.75 -4.81
CA ALA A 137 6.32 22.56 -5.22
C ALA A 137 5.00 21.76 -5.10
N PRO A 138 3.98 22.34 -4.45
CA PRO A 138 2.74 21.62 -4.14
C PRO A 138 1.90 21.40 -5.40
N GLY A 139 1.29 20.20 -5.49
CA GLY A 139 0.36 19.79 -6.53
C GLY A 139 -1.00 19.37 -5.98
N ALA A 140 -1.66 18.46 -6.68
CA ALA A 140 -2.98 17.94 -6.33
C ALA A 140 -2.93 17.00 -5.12
N SER A 141 -4.11 16.71 -4.54
CA SER A 141 -4.25 15.63 -3.57
C SER A 141 -4.06 14.27 -4.24
N LEU A 142 -3.35 13.36 -3.57
CA LEU A 142 -3.14 11.99 -4.03
C LEU A 142 -4.48 11.29 -4.30
N MET A 143 -5.43 11.40 -3.39
CA MET A 143 -6.75 10.79 -3.52
C MET A 143 -7.55 11.34 -4.70
N SER A 144 -7.33 12.60 -5.09
CA SER A 144 -7.95 13.19 -6.28
C SER A 144 -7.42 12.58 -7.57
N THR A 145 -6.13 12.23 -7.63
CA THR A 145 -5.51 11.60 -8.81
C THR A 145 -5.98 10.16 -9.02
N LEU A 146 -6.42 9.48 -7.94
CA LEU A 146 -6.97 8.13 -8.03
C LEU A 146 -8.34 8.08 -8.73
N ARG A 147 -8.97 9.23 -9.00
CA ARG A 147 -10.27 9.33 -9.72
C ARG A 147 -11.28 8.30 -9.19
N LEU A 148 -11.55 8.34 -7.88
CA LEU A 148 -12.50 7.43 -7.25
C LEU A 148 -13.88 7.54 -7.86
N THR A 149 -14.47 6.41 -8.20
CA THR A 149 -15.89 6.36 -8.57
C THR A 149 -16.80 6.71 -7.38
N PRO A 150 -18.03 7.18 -7.57
CA PRO A 150 -18.95 7.42 -6.47
C PRO A 150 -19.17 6.21 -5.57
N GLY A 151 -19.19 5.00 -6.17
CA GLY A 151 -19.29 3.74 -5.43
C GLY A 151 -18.06 3.46 -4.54
N GLU A 152 -16.85 3.71 -5.03
CA GLU A 152 -15.61 3.57 -4.23
C GLU A 152 -15.59 4.57 -3.08
N ARG A 153 -15.92 5.84 -3.31
CA ARG A 153 -16.03 6.87 -2.25
C ARG A 153 -17.02 6.44 -1.16
N LYS A 154 -18.21 5.97 -1.56
CA LYS A 154 -19.24 5.49 -0.65
C LYS A 154 -18.76 4.28 0.16
N ASN A 155 -18.07 3.32 -0.48
CA ASN A 155 -17.56 2.14 0.20
C ASN A 155 -16.47 2.48 1.21
N LEU A 156 -15.52 3.35 0.85
CA LEU A 156 -14.48 3.83 1.77
C LEU A 156 -15.09 4.56 2.98
N ALA A 157 -16.03 5.48 2.75
CA ALA A 157 -16.67 6.25 3.82
C ALA A 157 -17.52 5.39 4.78
N ARG A 158 -18.02 4.24 4.31
CA ARG A 158 -18.88 3.33 5.11
C ARG A 158 -18.14 2.15 5.73
N GLY A 159 -16.82 2.09 5.62
CA GLY A 159 -16.03 0.96 6.13
C GLY A 159 -16.06 -0.31 5.25
N PHE A 160 -16.66 -0.25 4.06
CA PHE A 160 -16.68 -1.35 3.09
C PHE A 160 -15.50 -1.28 2.10
N ALA A 161 -14.34 -0.86 2.59
CA ALA A 161 -13.14 -0.67 1.78
C ALA A 161 -12.77 -1.90 0.95
N ILE A 162 -13.05 -3.10 1.45
CA ILE A 162 -12.79 -4.36 0.75
C ILE A 162 -13.39 -4.39 -0.67
N LYS A 163 -14.60 -3.86 -0.88
CA LYS A 163 -15.26 -3.81 -2.20
C LYS A 163 -14.50 -2.94 -3.21
N ALA A 164 -13.76 -1.94 -2.72
CA ALA A 164 -12.92 -1.11 -3.57
C ALA A 164 -11.54 -1.74 -3.77
N LEU A 165 -10.92 -2.27 -2.72
CA LEU A 165 -9.58 -2.85 -2.75
C LEU A 165 -9.49 -4.13 -3.59
N LEU A 166 -10.54 -4.94 -3.67
CA LEU A 166 -10.58 -6.08 -4.60
C LEU A 166 -10.50 -5.68 -6.07
N ARG A 167 -10.78 -4.43 -6.40
CA ARG A 167 -10.72 -3.89 -7.76
C ARG A 167 -9.36 -3.29 -8.08
N ARG A 168 -8.78 -2.56 -7.14
CA ARG A 168 -7.48 -1.89 -7.25
C ARG A 168 -6.97 -1.42 -5.90
N ASN A 169 -5.65 -1.23 -5.78
CA ASN A 169 -5.09 -0.60 -4.58
C ASN A 169 -5.55 0.87 -4.45
N LEU A 170 -5.92 1.26 -3.23
CA LEU A 170 -6.25 2.62 -2.82
C LEU A 170 -5.46 3.06 -1.58
N VAL A 171 -4.62 2.18 -1.04
CA VAL A 171 -3.76 2.45 0.10
C VAL A 171 -2.36 2.79 -0.40
N THR A 172 -1.76 3.85 0.10
CA THR A 172 -0.39 4.25 -0.23
C THR A 172 0.48 4.13 1.00
N GLY A 173 1.57 3.37 0.91
CA GLY A 173 2.44 3.01 2.03
C GLY A 173 2.86 4.20 2.89
N ALA A 174 3.36 5.25 2.27
CA ALA A 174 3.77 6.48 2.96
C ALA A 174 2.71 7.10 3.87
N THR A 175 1.41 6.81 3.63
CA THR A 175 0.29 7.37 4.40
C THR A 175 -0.20 6.45 5.52
N VAL A 176 0.36 5.26 5.65
CA VAL A 176 -0.13 4.18 6.52
C VAL A 176 0.39 4.30 7.94
N VAL A 177 -0.53 4.13 8.89
CA VAL A 177 -0.25 3.79 10.30
C VAL A 177 -1.11 2.59 10.67
N LEU A 178 -0.51 1.57 11.27
CA LEU A 178 -1.18 0.30 11.57
C LEU A 178 -0.90 -0.19 12.98
N ARG A 179 -1.78 -1.04 13.52
CA ARG A 179 -1.51 -1.79 14.75
C ARG A 179 -0.56 -2.96 14.46
N LYS A 180 0.43 -3.16 15.31
CA LYS A 180 1.38 -4.27 15.18
C LYS A 180 0.68 -5.63 15.03
N LYS A 181 -0.43 -5.85 15.74
CA LYS A 181 -1.18 -7.10 15.66
C LYS A 181 -1.70 -7.46 14.27
N LEU A 182 -1.81 -6.49 13.33
CA LEU A 182 -2.16 -6.80 11.94
C LEU A 182 -1.10 -7.68 11.27
N LEU A 183 0.17 -7.56 11.69
CA LEU A 183 1.27 -8.33 11.13
C LEU A 183 1.15 -9.83 11.36
N GLU A 184 0.46 -10.26 12.44
CA GLU A 184 0.21 -11.67 12.75
C GLU A 184 -0.60 -12.37 11.64
N ASP A 185 -1.46 -11.60 10.95
CA ASP A 185 -2.31 -12.11 9.87
C ASP A 185 -1.76 -11.80 8.47
N ALA A 186 -0.89 -10.79 8.36
CA ALA A 186 -0.44 -10.26 7.08
C ALA A 186 0.96 -10.71 6.69
N LEU A 187 1.76 -11.24 7.61
CA LEU A 187 3.11 -11.70 7.32
C LEU A 187 3.21 -13.24 7.30
N PRO A 188 4.10 -13.79 6.47
CA PRO A 188 4.97 -13.11 5.51
C PRO A 188 4.18 -12.47 4.35
N LEU A 189 4.73 -11.41 3.74
CA LEU A 189 4.13 -10.81 2.54
C LEU A 189 4.15 -11.83 1.40
N PRO A 190 3.00 -12.09 0.76
CA PRO A 190 2.97 -13.05 -0.33
C PRO A 190 3.67 -12.50 -1.58
N PRO A 191 4.33 -13.35 -2.39
CA PRO A 191 4.97 -12.94 -3.62
C PRO A 191 4.02 -12.20 -4.57
N GLY A 192 4.54 -11.17 -5.24
CA GLY A 192 3.79 -10.38 -6.23
C GLY A 192 2.85 -9.32 -5.63
N TRP A 193 2.74 -9.23 -4.31
CA TRP A 193 2.02 -8.16 -3.63
C TRP A 193 2.94 -7.04 -3.18
N VAL A 194 2.46 -5.80 -3.27
CA VAL A 194 3.11 -4.65 -2.65
C VAL A 194 2.67 -4.62 -1.18
N HIS A 195 3.58 -4.25 -0.29
CA HIS A 195 3.35 -4.30 1.15
C HIS A 195 2.10 -3.55 1.61
N ASP A 196 1.90 -2.33 1.11
CA ASP A 196 0.78 -1.47 1.46
C ASP A 196 -0.57 -2.01 0.94
N GLU A 197 -0.55 -2.56 -0.27
CA GLU A 197 -1.73 -3.16 -0.89
C GLU A 197 -2.19 -4.41 -0.12
N TRP A 198 -1.24 -5.27 0.27
CA TRP A 198 -1.55 -6.48 1.04
C TRP A 198 -2.01 -6.16 2.47
N LEU A 199 -1.28 -5.31 3.18
CA LEU A 199 -1.66 -4.87 4.52
C LEU A 199 -3.05 -4.21 4.53
N GLY A 200 -3.33 -3.35 3.55
CA GLY A 200 -4.64 -2.72 3.38
C GLY A 200 -5.74 -3.72 3.09
N LEU A 201 -5.47 -4.73 2.26
CA LEU A 201 -6.43 -5.80 1.94
C LEU A 201 -6.78 -6.63 3.19
N ILE A 202 -5.76 -7.10 3.94
CA ILE A 202 -5.99 -7.88 5.17
C ILE A 202 -6.75 -7.06 6.21
N ALA A 203 -6.35 -5.81 6.43
CA ALA A 203 -7.07 -4.91 7.34
C ALA A 203 -8.54 -4.71 6.92
N ALA A 204 -8.81 -4.56 5.62
CA ALA A 204 -10.17 -4.41 5.10
C ALA A 204 -11.00 -5.68 5.22
N LEU A 205 -10.43 -6.87 5.01
CA LEU A 205 -11.07 -8.17 5.20
C LEU A 205 -11.47 -8.40 6.66
N ARG A 206 -10.70 -7.85 7.59
CA ARG A 206 -11.00 -7.86 9.02
C ARG A 206 -11.95 -6.73 9.47
N GLY A 207 -12.42 -5.90 8.55
CA GLY A 207 -13.26 -4.73 8.87
C GLY A 207 -12.51 -3.61 9.62
N GLY A 208 -11.17 -3.67 9.67
CA GLY A 208 -10.32 -2.78 10.45
C GLY A 208 -9.57 -1.72 9.62
N LEU A 209 -9.99 -1.39 8.40
CA LEU A 209 -9.39 -0.35 7.58
C LEU A 209 -10.19 0.95 7.66
N ALA A 210 -9.51 2.08 7.88
CA ALA A 210 -10.10 3.41 7.79
C ALA A 210 -9.26 4.37 6.94
N PHE A 211 -9.94 5.31 6.32
CA PHE A 211 -9.34 6.43 5.58
C PHE A 211 -9.52 7.74 6.37
N ASN A 212 -8.44 8.50 6.47
CA ASN A 212 -8.45 9.86 7.00
C ASN A 212 -8.32 10.86 5.84
N PRO A 213 -9.26 11.78 5.63
CA PRO A 213 -9.26 12.69 4.47
C PRO A 213 -8.22 13.82 4.55
N ARG A 214 -7.49 13.96 5.67
CA ARG A 214 -6.45 14.98 5.81
C ARG A 214 -5.22 14.58 5.03
N ALA A 215 -4.63 15.51 4.27
CA ALA A 215 -3.32 15.34 3.67
C ALA A 215 -2.26 15.46 4.78
N LEU A 216 -1.72 14.33 5.23
CA LEU A 216 -0.75 14.24 6.32
C LEU A 216 0.66 13.90 5.86
N VAL A 217 0.85 13.82 4.56
CA VAL A 217 2.13 13.57 3.89
C VAL A 217 2.22 14.48 2.66
N ASP A 218 3.35 15.10 2.45
CA ASP A 218 3.77 15.66 1.19
C ASP A 218 4.48 14.55 0.43
N TYR A 219 3.77 13.96 -0.54
CA TYR A 219 4.19 12.79 -1.31
C TYR A 219 4.97 13.25 -2.55
N ARG A 220 6.27 12.97 -2.56
CA ARG A 220 7.17 13.47 -3.60
C ARG A 220 7.09 12.64 -4.88
N GLN A 221 7.05 13.37 -6.01
CA GLN A 221 7.03 12.79 -7.35
C GLN A 221 8.34 13.17 -8.08
N HIS A 222 9.18 12.18 -8.34
CA HIS A 222 10.42 12.33 -9.10
C HIS A 222 10.65 11.11 -10.02
N GLY A 223 11.63 11.22 -10.92
CA GLY A 223 11.85 10.18 -11.95
C GLY A 223 12.19 8.78 -11.44
N ASN A 224 12.65 8.67 -10.19
CA ASN A 224 13.09 7.42 -9.56
C ASN A 224 12.03 6.76 -8.68
N ASN A 225 10.81 7.31 -8.57
CA ASN A 225 9.75 6.65 -7.81
C ASN A 225 9.44 5.26 -8.40
N GLN A 226 9.49 4.22 -7.58
CA GLN A 226 9.15 2.85 -8.03
C GLN A 226 7.68 2.72 -8.43
N ILE A 227 6.81 3.43 -7.71
CA ILE A 227 5.37 3.50 -7.95
C ILE A 227 4.99 4.99 -7.89
N GLY A 228 4.97 5.69 -9.02
CA GLY A 228 4.65 7.11 -9.07
C GLY A 228 3.59 7.44 -10.10
N ALA A 229 2.86 8.54 -9.87
CA ALA A 229 1.82 9.06 -10.77
C ALA A 229 2.38 9.62 -12.09
N ASN A 230 3.69 9.73 -12.25
CA ASN A 230 4.35 10.46 -13.35
C ASN A 230 4.83 9.63 -14.54
N LYS A 231 4.39 8.38 -14.70
CA LYS A 231 4.50 7.80 -16.05
C LYS A 231 3.48 8.52 -16.91
N THR A 232 3.97 9.28 -17.92
CA THR A 232 3.09 9.96 -18.89
C THR A 232 2.04 8.98 -19.39
N ASP A 233 0.79 9.44 -19.55
CA ASP A 233 -0.31 8.60 -20.07
C ASP A 233 0.09 7.86 -21.36
N LEU A 234 0.97 8.45 -22.16
CA LEU A 234 1.57 7.86 -23.37
C LEU A 234 2.49 6.66 -23.06
N ALA A 235 3.40 6.76 -22.09
CA ALA A 235 4.29 5.64 -21.74
C ALA A 235 3.52 4.48 -21.12
N ILE A 236 2.50 4.78 -20.31
CA ILE A 236 1.56 3.78 -19.79
C ILE A 236 0.76 3.13 -20.92
N ALA A 237 0.30 3.93 -21.90
CA ALA A 237 -0.43 3.43 -23.07
C ALA A 237 0.45 2.53 -23.95
N GLN A 238 1.70 2.95 -24.22
CA GLN A 238 2.66 2.14 -24.99
C GLN A 238 3.02 0.82 -24.28
N ALA A 239 3.32 0.85 -22.96
CA ALA A 239 3.58 -0.35 -22.19
C ALA A 239 2.37 -1.30 -22.17
N ARG A 240 1.14 -0.76 -22.17
CA ARG A 240 -0.10 -1.55 -22.27
C ARG A 240 -0.32 -2.16 -23.66
N LEU A 241 0.11 -1.47 -24.72
CA LEU A 241 -0.01 -1.99 -26.10
C LEU A 241 0.97 -3.12 -26.39
N SER A 242 2.15 -3.13 -25.75
CA SER A 242 3.16 -4.19 -25.89
C SER A 242 2.93 -5.38 -24.94
N GLU A 243 2.09 -5.24 -23.91
CA GLU A 243 1.81 -6.31 -22.96
C GLU A 243 0.97 -7.42 -23.60
N THR A 244 1.47 -8.65 -23.55
CA THR A 244 0.68 -9.81 -23.96
C THR A 244 -0.25 -10.26 -22.83
N ARG A 245 -1.33 -10.93 -23.19
CA ARG A 245 -2.27 -11.53 -22.22
C ARG A 245 -1.56 -12.54 -21.31
N ARG A 246 -0.69 -13.36 -21.89
CA ARG A 246 0.12 -14.34 -21.15
C ARG A 246 0.98 -13.64 -20.08
N SER A 247 1.71 -12.57 -20.46
CA SER A 247 2.53 -11.79 -19.53
C SER A 247 1.68 -11.13 -18.43
N PHE A 248 0.55 -10.52 -18.80
CA PHE A 248 -0.37 -9.89 -17.85
C PHE A 248 -0.88 -10.88 -16.79
N PHE A 249 -1.34 -12.06 -17.20
CA PHE A 249 -1.84 -13.05 -16.26
C PHE A 249 -0.73 -13.79 -15.51
N ALA A 250 0.48 -13.93 -16.07
CA ALA A 250 1.64 -14.46 -15.33
C ALA A 250 2.00 -13.57 -14.14
N LYS A 251 2.05 -12.25 -14.33
CA LYS A 251 2.27 -11.29 -13.23
C LYS A 251 1.20 -11.37 -12.14
N LYS A 252 -0.04 -11.71 -12.51
CA LYS A 252 -1.14 -11.86 -11.55
C LYS A 252 -1.22 -13.24 -10.89
N ALA A 253 -0.52 -14.23 -11.41
CA ALA A 253 -0.65 -15.62 -10.93
C ALA A 253 -0.28 -15.75 -9.45
N GLN A 254 0.88 -15.23 -9.04
CA GLN A 254 1.33 -15.25 -7.65
C GLN A 254 0.37 -14.52 -6.71
N ARG A 255 -0.16 -13.38 -7.16
CA ARG A 255 -1.16 -12.62 -6.37
C ARG A 255 -2.45 -13.40 -6.19
N ASN A 256 -2.92 -14.05 -7.25
CA ASN A 256 -4.14 -14.84 -7.20
C ASN A 256 -3.97 -16.09 -6.34
N GLU A 257 -2.78 -16.69 -6.32
CA GLU A 257 -2.45 -17.81 -5.43
C GLU A 257 -2.62 -17.42 -3.96
N ALA A 258 -2.09 -16.28 -3.54
CA ALA A 258 -2.28 -15.79 -2.18
C ALA A 258 -3.76 -15.60 -1.81
N LEU A 259 -4.58 -15.08 -2.75
CA LEU A 259 -6.03 -14.95 -2.52
C LEU A 259 -6.73 -16.30 -2.49
N SER A 260 -6.32 -17.26 -3.34
CA SER A 260 -6.87 -18.62 -3.34
C SER A 260 -6.57 -19.34 -2.04
N ASN A 261 -5.36 -19.20 -1.49
CA ASN A 261 -5.00 -19.78 -0.20
C ASN A 261 -5.90 -19.28 0.94
N LEU A 262 -6.28 -17.98 0.93
CA LEU A 262 -7.25 -17.44 1.89
C LEU A 262 -8.68 -17.98 1.70
N VAL A 263 -9.03 -18.43 0.50
CA VAL A 263 -10.34 -19.06 0.19
C VAL A 263 -10.32 -20.53 0.57
N ASP A 264 -9.25 -21.24 0.22
CA ASP A 264 -9.14 -22.69 0.40
C ASP A 264 -8.90 -23.08 1.87
N THR A 265 -8.17 -22.21 2.60
CA THR A 265 -7.90 -22.37 4.02
C THR A 265 -8.20 -21.06 4.75
N PRO A 266 -9.50 -20.75 4.95
CA PRO A 266 -9.91 -19.47 5.51
C PRO A 266 -9.47 -19.34 6.97
N PRO A 267 -8.73 -18.26 7.31
CA PRO A 267 -8.35 -18.01 8.69
C PRO A 267 -9.57 -17.69 9.55
N PRO A 268 -9.54 -17.96 10.88
CA PRO A 268 -10.69 -17.79 11.78
C PRO A 268 -11.28 -16.38 11.79
N TRP A 269 -10.49 -15.37 11.48
CA TRP A 269 -10.92 -13.98 11.45
C TRP A 269 -11.64 -13.58 10.14
N LEU A 270 -11.60 -14.41 9.09
CA LEU A 270 -12.23 -14.10 7.82
C LEU A 270 -13.73 -14.32 7.89
N THR A 271 -14.49 -13.24 7.72
CA THR A 271 -15.96 -13.30 7.78
C THR A 271 -16.55 -14.05 6.56
N PRO A 272 -17.74 -14.66 6.69
CA PRO A 272 -18.42 -15.29 5.55
C PRO A 272 -18.65 -14.34 4.37
N GLU A 273 -18.90 -13.02 4.62
CA GLU A 273 -18.99 -12.02 3.55
C GLU A 273 -17.63 -11.81 2.88
N GLY A 274 -16.58 -11.68 3.65
CA GLY A 274 -15.19 -11.55 3.15
C GLY A 274 -14.79 -12.75 2.30
N LEU A 275 -15.07 -13.97 2.76
CA LEU A 275 -14.83 -15.21 2.03
C LEU A 275 -15.59 -15.24 0.71
N THR A 276 -16.87 -14.88 0.72
CA THR A 276 -17.70 -14.80 -0.50
C THR A 276 -17.14 -13.81 -1.52
N LEU A 277 -16.65 -12.66 -1.04
CA LEU A 277 -16.04 -11.63 -1.91
C LEU A 277 -14.72 -12.10 -2.51
N LEU A 278 -13.86 -12.77 -1.71
CA LEU A 278 -12.59 -13.34 -2.17
C LEU A 278 -12.82 -14.47 -3.17
N ALA A 279 -13.71 -15.41 -2.87
CA ALA A 279 -14.06 -16.52 -3.77
C ALA A 279 -14.59 -15.99 -5.11
N GLY A 280 -15.46 -14.98 -5.08
CA GLY A 280 -15.94 -14.36 -6.30
C GLY A 280 -14.84 -13.65 -7.10
N LYS A 281 -13.87 -13.04 -6.43
CA LYS A 281 -12.68 -12.41 -7.04
C LYS A 281 -11.78 -13.45 -7.70
N THR A 282 -11.40 -14.50 -6.99
CA THR A 282 -10.54 -15.58 -7.51
C THR A 282 -11.20 -16.30 -8.67
N GLN A 283 -12.50 -16.60 -8.56
CA GLN A 283 -13.28 -17.19 -9.65
C GLN A 283 -13.37 -16.27 -10.89
N HIS A 284 -13.56 -14.97 -10.69
CA HIS A 284 -13.58 -14.00 -11.78
C HIS A 284 -12.23 -13.93 -12.50
N ASP A 285 -11.12 -13.85 -11.75
CA ASP A 285 -9.78 -13.79 -12.32
C ASP A 285 -9.38 -15.12 -13.00
N ALA A 286 -9.77 -16.26 -12.44
CA ALA A 286 -9.60 -17.58 -13.07
C ALA A 286 -10.35 -17.66 -14.41
N TRP A 287 -11.62 -17.26 -14.42
CA TRP A 287 -12.43 -17.24 -15.64
C TRP A 287 -11.82 -16.31 -16.71
N ARG A 288 -11.31 -15.14 -16.35
CA ARG A 288 -10.63 -14.26 -17.33
C ARG A 288 -9.45 -14.93 -18.00
N ARG A 289 -8.76 -15.84 -17.32
CA ARG A 289 -7.64 -16.63 -17.88
C ARG A 289 -8.10 -17.66 -18.92
N THR A 290 -9.33 -18.14 -18.83
CA THR A 290 -9.88 -19.15 -19.79
C THR A 290 -10.48 -18.53 -21.06
N LEU A 291 -10.47 -17.20 -21.20
CA LEU A 291 -10.97 -16.54 -22.41
C LEU A 291 -10.21 -17.02 -23.67
N PRO A 292 -10.89 -17.19 -24.82
CA PRO A 292 -10.30 -17.69 -26.05
C PRO A 292 -9.09 -16.88 -26.54
N ALA A 293 -8.15 -17.51 -27.22
CA ALA A 293 -7.01 -16.84 -27.85
C ALA A 293 -7.47 -15.81 -28.91
N LEU A 294 -8.45 -16.16 -29.74
CA LEU A 294 -9.01 -15.28 -30.76
C LEU A 294 -9.84 -14.16 -30.12
N ARG A 295 -9.42 -12.89 -30.34
CA ARG A 295 -10.03 -11.71 -29.73
C ARG A 295 -11.53 -11.58 -30.02
N ILE A 296 -11.96 -11.84 -31.25
CA ILE A 296 -13.36 -11.73 -31.64
C ILE A 296 -14.25 -12.66 -30.80
N ARG A 297 -13.75 -13.86 -30.44
CA ARG A 297 -14.48 -14.84 -29.64
C ARG A 297 -14.59 -14.44 -28.17
N ARG A 298 -13.83 -13.42 -27.71
CA ARG A 298 -13.89 -12.91 -26.33
C ARG A 298 -15.03 -11.93 -26.13
N ILE A 299 -15.52 -11.27 -27.21
CA ILE A 299 -16.48 -10.15 -27.11
C ILE A 299 -17.73 -10.58 -26.37
N ILE A 300 -18.40 -11.63 -26.81
CA ILE A 300 -19.68 -12.07 -26.21
C ILE A 300 -19.50 -12.52 -24.76
N PRO A 301 -18.54 -13.43 -24.40
CA PRO A 301 -18.34 -13.82 -23.01
C PRO A 301 -18.02 -12.63 -22.09
N VAL A 302 -17.18 -11.69 -22.55
CA VAL A 302 -16.83 -10.48 -21.76
C VAL A 302 -18.04 -9.59 -21.54
N LEU A 303 -18.86 -9.36 -22.58
CA LEU A 303 -20.09 -8.56 -22.46
C LEU A 303 -21.09 -9.22 -21.50
N LEU A 304 -21.36 -10.51 -21.63
CA LEU A 304 -22.28 -11.24 -20.74
C LEU A 304 -21.81 -11.17 -19.27
N ARG A 305 -20.50 -11.37 -19.02
CA ARG A 305 -19.93 -11.28 -17.68
C ARG A 305 -19.92 -9.85 -17.14
N GLY A 306 -19.80 -8.86 -18.04
CA GLY A 306 -19.95 -7.43 -17.73
C GLY A 306 -21.38 -7.07 -17.31
N LEU A 307 -22.38 -7.51 -18.08
CA LEU A 307 -23.81 -7.32 -17.76
C LEU A 307 -24.19 -8.00 -16.42
N ALA A 308 -23.60 -9.16 -16.11
CA ALA A 308 -23.76 -9.82 -14.81
C ALA A 308 -23.06 -9.08 -13.65
N GLY A 309 -22.43 -7.92 -13.90
CA GLY A 309 -21.81 -7.07 -12.88
C GLY A 309 -20.44 -7.55 -12.36
N ASN A 310 -19.90 -8.68 -12.82
CA ASN A 310 -18.67 -9.25 -12.30
C ASN A 310 -17.46 -8.33 -12.52
N TYR A 311 -17.35 -7.69 -13.69
CA TYR A 311 -16.27 -6.74 -13.95
C TYR A 311 -16.35 -5.49 -13.06
N ALA A 312 -17.55 -4.99 -12.79
CA ALA A 312 -17.74 -3.86 -11.88
C ALA A 312 -17.43 -4.23 -10.42
N LYS A 313 -17.70 -5.48 -10.03
CA LYS A 313 -17.51 -5.95 -8.65
C LYS A 313 -16.06 -6.35 -8.34
N TYR A 314 -15.36 -7.01 -9.29
CA TYR A 314 -14.08 -7.69 -9.02
C TYR A 314 -12.91 -7.14 -9.84
N SER A 315 -13.12 -6.18 -10.73
CA SER A 315 -12.08 -5.57 -11.55
C SER A 315 -12.38 -4.10 -11.85
N ARG A 316 -11.63 -3.48 -12.77
CA ARG A 316 -11.80 -2.06 -13.12
C ARG A 316 -13.00 -1.78 -14.06
N GLY A 317 -13.97 -2.67 -14.09
CA GLY A 317 -15.15 -2.51 -14.92
C GLY A 317 -14.83 -2.50 -16.41
N VAL A 318 -15.38 -1.52 -17.14
CA VAL A 318 -15.22 -1.39 -18.58
C VAL A 318 -13.76 -1.37 -19.04
N LEU A 319 -12.85 -0.78 -18.24
CA LEU A 319 -11.43 -0.74 -18.58
C LEU A 319 -10.82 -2.15 -18.69
N ASP A 320 -11.20 -3.05 -17.80
CA ASP A 320 -10.71 -4.43 -17.86
C ASP A 320 -11.47 -5.26 -18.90
N MET A 321 -12.74 -4.95 -19.19
CA MET A 321 -13.46 -5.55 -20.33
C MET A 321 -12.77 -5.22 -21.66
N VAL A 322 -12.44 -3.94 -21.90
CA VAL A 322 -11.71 -3.51 -23.09
C VAL A 322 -10.33 -4.21 -23.15
N ARG A 323 -9.61 -4.29 -22.03
CA ARG A 323 -8.33 -4.97 -21.97
C ARG A 323 -8.45 -6.45 -22.35
N ASP A 324 -9.40 -7.17 -21.78
CA ASP A 324 -9.56 -8.62 -22.02
C ASP A 324 -9.91 -8.93 -23.49
N VAL A 325 -10.63 -8.00 -24.18
CA VAL A 325 -10.90 -8.12 -25.60
C VAL A 325 -9.70 -7.74 -26.46
N SER A 326 -8.92 -6.72 -26.07
CA SER A 326 -7.86 -6.11 -26.91
C SER A 326 -6.48 -6.73 -26.77
N LEU A 327 -6.12 -7.31 -25.61
CA LEU A 327 -4.78 -7.88 -25.40
C LEU A 327 -4.44 -8.98 -26.43
N ARG A 328 -3.19 -8.94 -26.93
CA ARG A 328 -2.62 -10.03 -27.74
C ARG A 328 -2.28 -11.22 -26.84
N ASP A 329 -2.40 -12.42 -27.36
CA ASP A 329 -1.91 -13.63 -26.68
C ASP A 329 -0.42 -13.74 -26.79
#